data_d7a21381f39f6656b7e2e72ba0e6f1bc
#
_entry.id   d7a21381f39f6656b7e2e72ba0e6f1bc
#
_cell.length_a   1.000
_cell.length_b   1.000
_cell.length_c   1.000
_cell.angle_alpha   90.00
_cell.angle_beta   90.00
_cell.angle_gamma   90.00
#
_symmetry.space_group_name_H-M   'P 1'
#
loop_
_entity.id
_entity.type
_entity.pdbx_description
1 polymer ?
#
loop_
_entity_poly.entity_id
_entity_poly.type
_entity_poly.pdbx_seq_one_letter_code
_entity_poly.pdbx_strand_id
1 'polypeptide(L)' 'DTLVVVEVKTRSGNILIQPEMAVDYAKLMSLRKAANAFVKARLIDATIRFDVVSISVQTAQQYKIVHYQDISMY' A
#
# COMPACT_ATOMS: atom_id res chain seq x y z
N ASP A 1 -9.00 0.11 17.34
CA ASP A 1 -7.89 0.76 16.63
C ASP A 1 -7.50 0.00 15.36
N THR A 2 -6.94 0.70 14.41
CA THR A 2 -6.53 0.13 13.13
C THR A 2 -5.05 0.41 12.91
N LEU A 3 -4.30 -0.66 12.59
CA LEU A 3 -2.93 -0.55 12.12
C LEU A 3 -2.96 -0.48 10.61
N VAL A 4 -2.51 0.63 10.03
CA VAL A 4 -2.49 0.81 8.59
C VAL A 4 -1.10 0.53 8.06
N VAL A 5 -0.99 -0.44 7.15
CA VAL A 5 0.24 -0.75 6.44
C VAL A 5 0.16 -0.09 5.07
N VAL A 6 1.12 0.76 4.75
CA VAL A 6 1.08 1.55 3.52
C VAL A 6 2.21 1.11 2.59
N GLU A 7 1.86 0.72 1.38
CA GLU A 7 2.81 0.48 0.30
C GLU A 7 2.85 1.73 -0.58
N VAL A 8 4.04 2.27 -0.77
CA VAL A 8 4.22 3.46 -1.63
C VAL A 8 4.86 3.02 -2.94
N LYS A 9 4.21 3.37 -4.05
CA LYS A 9 4.70 3.08 -5.40
C LYS A 9 4.91 4.37 -6.17
N THR A 10 6.11 4.53 -6.73
CA THR A 10 6.44 5.69 -7.57
C THR A 10 6.68 5.23 -8.99
N ARG A 11 6.09 5.93 -9.94
CA ARG A 11 6.24 5.68 -11.37
C ARG A 11 6.59 6.99 -12.08
N SER A 12 7.37 6.88 -13.16
CA SER A 12 7.72 8.01 -14.02
C SER A 12 6.95 7.93 -15.33
N GLY A 13 6.63 9.08 -15.91
CA GLY A 13 5.98 9.18 -17.20
C GLY A 13 4.46 9.24 -17.12
N ASN A 14 3.81 9.09 -18.29
CA ASN A 14 2.36 9.24 -18.42
C ASN A 14 1.61 7.93 -18.19
N ILE A 15 2.02 7.15 -17.22
CA ILE A 15 1.38 5.88 -16.93
C ILE A 15 0.24 6.09 -15.95
N LEU A 16 -0.96 5.75 -16.39
CA LEU A 16 -2.10 5.65 -15.50
C LEU A 16 -1.98 4.34 -14.73
N ILE A 17 -1.80 4.45 -13.42
CA ILE A 17 -1.69 3.27 -12.57
C ILE A 17 -3.08 2.93 -12.08
N GLN A 18 -3.60 1.80 -12.55
CA GLN A 18 -4.84 1.24 -12.02
C GLN A 18 -4.57 0.59 -10.67
N PRO A 19 -5.56 0.50 -9.79
CA PRO A 19 -5.34 -0.15 -8.49
C PRO A 19 -4.73 -1.55 -8.62
N GLU A 20 -5.16 -2.32 -9.62
CA GLU A 20 -4.64 -3.67 -9.87
C GLU A 20 -3.16 -3.67 -10.21
N MET A 21 -2.69 -2.64 -10.91
CA MET A 21 -1.28 -2.51 -11.27
C MET A 21 -0.43 -1.98 -10.13
N ALA A 22 -1.04 -1.29 -9.18
CA ALA A 22 -0.33 -0.76 -8.03
C ALA A 22 -0.08 -1.83 -6.96
N VAL A 23 -0.81 -2.95 -7.02
CA VAL A 23 -0.76 -4.00 -6.01
C VAL A 23 0.07 -5.17 -6.50
N ASP A 24 1.12 -5.50 -5.75
CA ASP A 24 1.85 -6.75 -5.89
C ASP A 24 1.33 -7.69 -4.80
N TYR A 25 0.51 -8.67 -5.19
CA TYR A 25 -0.17 -9.53 -4.24
C TYR A 25 0.80 -10.42 -3.46
N ALA A 26 1.88 -10.87 -4.08
CA ALA A 26 2.87 -11.67 -3.37
C ALA A 26 3.55 -10.85 -2.27
N LYS A 27 3.91 -9.61 -2.58
CA LYS A 27 4.49 -8.69 -1.60
C LYS A 27 3.48 -8.35 -0.50
N LEU A 28 2.23 -8.13 -0.87
CA LEU A 28 1.17 -7.81 0.08
C LEU A 28 0.94 -8.96 1.07
N MET A 29 0.98 -10.21 0.59
CA MET A 29 0.87 -11.37 1.47
C MET A 29 2.05 -11.47 2.44
N SER A 30 3.25 -11.17 1.99
CA SER A 30 4.42 -11.14 2.85
C SER A 30 4.30 -10.04 3.91
N LEU A 31 3.83 -8.87 3.51
CA LEU A 31 3.58 -7.76 4.43
C LEU A 31 2.50 -8.11 5.45
N ARG A 32 1.47 -8.85 5.04
CA ARG A 32 0.42 -9.29 5.95
C ARG A 32 0.97 -10.21 7.02
N LYS A 33 1.83 -11.16 6.64
CA LYS A 33 2.48 -12.04 7.62
C LYS A 33 3.32 -11.24 8.60
N ALA A 34 4.10 -10.28 8.09
CA ALA A 34 4.94 -9.44 8.93
C ALA A 34 4.09 -8.58 9.89
N ALA A 35 2.99 -8.01 9.39
CA ALA A 35 2.10 -7.20 10.22
C ALA A 35 1.43 -8.03 11.31
N ASN A 36 0.97 -9.24 10.98
CA ASN A 36 0.39 -10.15 11.96
C ASN A 36 1.40 -10.52 13.05
N ALA A 37 2.64 -10.82 12.66
CA ALA A 37 3.70 -11.12 13.62
C ALA A 37 4.00 -9.92 14.51
N PHE A 38 3.99 -8.72 13.93
CA PHE A 38 4.24 -7.49 14.67
C PHE A 38 3.18 -7.25 15.75
N VAL A 39 1.89 -7.35 15.39
CA VAL A 39 0.83 -7.11 16.36
C VAL A 39 0.83 -8.17 17.47
N LYS A 40 1.15 -9.42 17.14
CA LYS A 40 1.25 -10.50 18.14
C LYS A 40 2.42 -10.26 19.08
N ALA A 41 3.60 -9.92 18.54
CA ALA A 41 4.79 -9.70 19.34
C ALA A 41 4.63 -8.50 20.28
N ARG A 42 3.89 -7.49 19.86
CA ARG A 42 3.66 -6.27 20.65
C ARG A 42 2.39 -6.30 21.48
N LEU A 43 1.63 -7.40 21.43
CA LEU A 43 0.35 -7.53 22.14
C LEU A 43 -0.61 -6.39 21.81
N ILE A 44 -0.62 -5.99 20.52
CA ILE A 44 -1.48 -4.92 20.03
C ILE A 44 -2.83 -5.51 19.67
N ASP A 45 -3.91 -4.94 20.19
CA ASP A 45 -5.27 -5.29 19.81
C ASP A 45 -5.75 -4.30 18.74
N ALA A 46 -5.50 -4.63 17.50
CA ALA A 46 -5.85 -3.78 16.36
C ALA A 46 -6.19 -4.62 15.14
N THR A 47 -7.10 -4.10 14.32
CA THR A 47 -7.30 -4.64 12.97
C THR A 47 -6.21 -4.11 12.05
N ILE A 48 -5.93 -4.85 10.99
CA ILE A 48 -4.89 -4.48 10.03
C ILE A 48 -5.57 -4.08 8.72
N ARG A 49 -5.17 -2.92 8.19
CA ARG A 49 -5.65 -2.43 6.91
C ARG A 49 -4.45 -2.17 6.01
N PHE A 50 -4.58 -2.53 4.72
CA PHE A 50 -3.53 -2.31 3.74
C PHE A 50 -3.95 -1.21 2.78
N ASP A 51 -3.11 -0.19 2.66
CA ASP A 51 -3.32 0.92 1.74
C ASP A 51 -2.18 0.98 0.74
N VAL A 52 -2.46 1.51 -0.44
CA VAL A 52 -1.45 1.76 -1.46
C VAL A 52 -1.48 3.25 -1.80
N VAL A 53 -0.30 3.88 -1.80
CA VAL A 53 -0.15 5.24 -2.29
C VAL A 53 0.65 5.19 -3.58
N SER A 54 0.04 5.66 -4.66
CA SER A 54 0.63 5.69 -5.99
C SER A 54 1.06 7.11 -6.32
N ILE A 55 2.32 7.29 -6.66
CA ILE A 55 2.88 8.58 -7.04
C ILE A 55 3.33 8.49 -8.50
N SER A 56 2.71 9.27 -9.37
CA SER A 56 3.07 9.36 -10.79
C SER A 56 3.77 10.69 -11.02
N VAL A 57 5.02 10.63 -11.46
CA VAL A 57 5.85 11.82 -11.66
C VAL A 57 6.09 11.99 -13.15
N GLN A 58 5.68 13.13 -13.70
CA GLN A 58 5.98 13.50 -15.08
C GLN A 58 7.20 14.44 -15.15
N THR A 59 7.19 15.46 -14.31
CA THR A 59 8.32 16.36 -14.11
C THR A 59 8.44 16.68 -12.64
N ALA A 60 9.47 17.41 -12.25
CA ALA A 60 9.63 17.82 -10.85
C ALA A 60 8.45 18.64 -10.33
N GLN A 61 7.73 19.33 -11.24
CA GLN A 61 6.59 20.17 -10.88
C GLN A 61 5.24 19.53 -11.20
N GLN A 62 5.22 18.41 -11.93
CA GLN A 62 4.00 17.76 -12.36
C GLN A 62 3.97 16.33 -11.86
N TYR A 63 3.19 16.10 -10.85
CA TYR A 63 3.02 14.77 -10.26
C TYR A 63 1.60 14.60 -9.78
N LYS A 64 1.21 13.36 -9.63
CA LYS A 64 -0.12 13.00 -9.14
C LYS A 64 0.03 11.95 -8.04
N ILE A 65 -0.69 12.15 -6.94
CA ILE A 65 -0.71 11.22 -5.83
C ILE A 65 -2.13 10.67 -5.69
N VAL A 66 -2.25 9.36 -5.65
CA VAL A 66 -3.52 8.68 -5.42
C VAL A 66 -3.36 7.73 -4.26
N HIS A 67 -4.26 7.82 -3.29
CA HIS A 67 -4.29 6.95 -2.13
C HIS A 67 -5.44 5.97 -2.27
N TYR A 68 -5.11 4.68 -2.37
CA TYR A 68 -6.08 3.58 -2.40
C TYR A 68 -6.16 2.98 -1.01
N GLN A 69 -7.30 3.15 -0.37
CA GLN A 69 -7.50 2.68 0.99
C GLN A 69 -8.11 1.28 0.99
N ASP A 70 -7.72 0.50 1.99
CA ASP A 70 -8.34 -0.79 2.29
C ASP A 70 -8.30 -1.74 1.10
N ILE A 71 -7.10 -2.02 0.61
CA ILE A 71 -6.91 -2.92 -0.53
C ILE A 71 -7.20 -4.35 -0.08
N SER A 72 -8.19 -4.95 -0.74
CA SER A 72 -8.59 -6.33 -0.49
C SER A 72 -7.66 -7.29 -1.21
N MET A 73 -7.44 -8.47 -0.62
CA MET A 73 -6.50 -9.46 -1.14
C MET A 73 -7.18 -10.70 -1.71
N TYR A 74 -8.35 -10.56 -2.21
CA TYR A 74 -9.07 -11.69 -2.77
C TYR A 74 -8.85 -11.83 -4.25
#